data_fbdcecf1a26cd11eea2f0ab9200f9c74
#
_entry.id   fbdcecf1a26cd11eea2f0ab9200f9c74
#
_cell.length_a   1.000
_cell.length_b   1.000
_cell.length_c   1.000
_cell.angle_alpha   90.00
_cell.angle_beta   90.00
_cell.angle_gamma   90.00
#
_symmetry.space_group_name_H-M   'P 1'
#
loop_
_entity.id
_entity.type
_entity.pdbx_description
1 polymer ?
#
loop_
_entity_poly.entity_id
_entity_poly.type
_entity_poly.pdbx_seq_one_letter_code
_entity_poly.pdbx_strand_id
1 'polypeptide(L)'
;MSVHLPTIKQLQYLVALRQHGHFGRAAETCYVTQSTLSAGIRELETLLGLTLVERTRRVVRFTSLGTRIADKAVKVLRETEELADLARAEGKPLTGELRMGVIPTIAPFLLPTLLPRLRAQWPKLKLYLREETSSAACEALQRGKLDCVLLAMPYACGEVDSADLFNDPLLIAFPESEAPADHPVNAATLDEDRLLLLEDGHCLKDHALSACNRPGLRADAAMLGTSLHTLVQMVDNGLGQTFVPQMAIDAGILNGTRVTARSLASKDAFRRIALAWRRSSPREEEFQLLAATLRDQARDAA
;
A
#
# COMPACT_ATOMS: atom_id res chain seq x y z
N MET A 1 1.56 -41.21 -18.61
CA MET A 1 1.87 -40.02 -19.44
C MET A 1 2.57 -39.01 -18.56
N SER A 2 3.84 -38.70 -18.80
CA SER A 2 4.52 -37.63 -18.08
C SER A 2 3.92 -36.29 -18.53
N VAL A 3 3.16 -35.65 -17.65
CA VAL A 3 2.64 -34.30 -17.91
C VAL A 3 3.86 -33.35 -17.86
N HIS A 4 4.29 -32.84 -18.99
CA HIS A 4 5.31 -31.82 -19.02
C HIS A 4 4.71 -30.52 -18.44
N LEU A 5 5.15 -30.10 -17.26
CA LEU A 5 4.68 -28.92 -16.56
C LEU A 5 5.55 -27.71 -16.91
N PRO A 6 4.99 -26.50 -16.94
CA PRO A 6 5.76 -25.26 -17.01
C PRO A 6 6.78 -25.16 -15.88
N THR A 7 7.95 -24.65 -16.16
CA THR A 7 8.94 -24.36 -15.12
C THR A 7 8.64 -23.03 -14.42
N ILE A 8 9.08 -22.90 -13.17
CA ILE A 8 8.95 -21.63 -12.42
C ILE A 8 9.56 -20.45 -13.18
N LYS A 9 10.71 -20.64 -13.85
CA LYS A 9 11.34 -19.59 -14.67
C LYS A 9 10.46 -19.16 -15.85
N GLN A 10 9.83 -20.09 -16.55
CA GLN A 10 8.91 -19.76 -17.64
C GLN A 10 7.71 -18.96 -17.15
N LEU A 11 7.15 -19.30 -15.97
CA LEU A 11 6.07 -18.53 -15.35
C LEU A 11 6.54 -17.12 -14.94
N GLN A 12 7.75 -16.98 -14.37
CA GLN A 12 8.36 -15.69 -14.05
C GLN A 12 8.50 -14.81 -15.30
N TYR A 13 8.98 -15.37 -16.40
CA TYR A 13 9.13 -14.65 -17.68
C TYR A 13 7.79 -14.16 -18.22
N LEU A 14 6.75 -15.00 -18.15
CA LEU A 14 5.41 -14.65 -18.60
C LEU A 14 4.82 -13.49 -17.78
N VAL A 15 4.95 -13.56 -16.47
CA VAL A 15 4.45 -12.52 -15.55
C VAL A 15 5.22 -11.21 -15.74
N ALA A 16 6.55 -11.25 -15.83
CA ALA A 16 7.38 -10.08 -16.08
C ALA A 16 7.04 -9.43 -17.43
N LEU A 17 6.85 -10.24 -18.47
CA LEU A 17 6.47 -9.73 -19.79
C LEU A 17 5.10 -9.03 -19.78
N ARG A 18 4.15 -9.56 -19.01
CA ARG A 18 2.84 -8.92 -18.84
C ARG A 18 2.93 -7.60 -18.09
N GLN A 19 3.77 -7.51 -17.07
CA GLN A 19 3.95 -6.29 -16.28
C GLN A 19 4.57 -5.15 -17.08
N HIS A 20 5.57 -5.48 -17.90
CA HIS A 20 6.34 -4.47 -18.61
C HIS A 20 5.87 -4.19 -20.05
N GLY A 21 5.09 -5.10 -20.65
CA GLY A 21 4.68 -4.98 -22.06
C GLY A 21 5.84 -4.89 -23.05
N HIS A 22 7.06 -5.23 -22.62
CA HIS A 22 8.28 -5.10 -23.41
C HIS A 22 9.32 -6.16 -23.03
N PHE A 23 9.79 -6.93 -24.03
CA PHE A 23 10.71 -8.04 -23.81
C PHE A 23 12.04 -7.63 -23.11
N GLY A 24 12.63 -6.48 -23.50
CA GLY A 24 13.85 -5.98 -22.90
C GLY A 24 13.70 -5.70 -21.41
N ARG A 25 12.71 -4.89 -21.05
CA ARG A 25 12.42 -4.55 -19.64
C ARG A 25 12.05 -5.78 -18.78
N ALA A 26 11.29 -6.71 -19.36
CA ALA A 26 10.97 -7.95 -18.68
C ALA A 26 12.22 -8.81 -18.44
N ALA A 27 13.15 -8.85 -19.41
CA ALA A 27 14.39 -9.59 -19.28
C ALA A 27 15.31 -8.99 -18.19
N GLU A 28 15.44 -7.67 -18.14
CA GLU A 28 16.15 -6.96 -17.07
C GLU A 28 15.60 -7.33 -15.69
N THR A 29 14.27 -7.29 -15.52
CA THR A 29 13.60 -7.69 -14.28
C THR A 29 13.85 -9.14 -13.88
N CYS A 30 14.02 -10.02 -14.86
CA CYS A 30 14.31 -11.44 -14.64
C CYS A 30 15.83 -11.75 -14.59
N TYR A 31 16.69 -10.75 -14.68
CA TYR A 31 18.16 -10.89 -14.71
C TYR A 31 18.66 -11.83 -15.80
N VAL A 32 18.08 -11.75 -17.00
CA VAL A 32 18.44 -12.56 -18.16
C VAL A 32 18.54 -11.70 -19.43
N THR A 33 19.07 -12.30 -20.51
CA THR A 33 19.04 -11.61 -21.82
C THR A 33 17.65 -11.65 -22.43
N GLN A 34 17.34 -10.67 -23.28
CA GLN A 34 16.05 -10.64 -24.02
C GLN A 34 15.84 -11.90 -24.86
N SER A 35 16.91 -12.46 -25.43
CA SER A 35 16.85 -13.71 -26.21
C SER A 35 16.45 -14.90 -25.34
N THR A 36 17.01 -15.01 -24.14
CA THR A 36 16.68 -16.04 -23.15
C THR A 36 15.22 -15.97 -22.72
N LEU A 37 14.73 -14.78 -22.37
CA LEU A 37 13.33 -14.59 -22.00
C LEU A 37 12.42 -14.94 -23.17
N SER A 38 12.73 -14.45 -24.38
CA SER A 38 11.94 -14.74 -25.59
C SER A 38 11.91 -16.23 -25.94
N ALA A 39 13.01 -16.95 -25.73
CA ALA A 39 13.06 -18.40 -25.91
C ALA A 39 12.19 -19.13 -24.89
N GLY A 40 12.31 -18.77 -23.60
CA GLY A 40 11.49 -19.36 -22.53
C GLY A 40 9.98 -19.15 -22.70
N ILE A 41 9.55 -18.00 -23.24
CA ILE A 41 8.14 -17.79 -23.59
C ILE A 41 7.73 -18.70 -24.76
N ARG A 42 8.55 -18.85 -25.80
CA ARG A 42 8.25 -19.77 -26.93
C ARG A 42 8.17 -21.22 -26.49
N GLU A 43 9.07 -21.65 -25.64
CA GLU A 43 9.03 -22.99 -25.05
C GLU A 43 7.76 -23.24 -24.26
N LEU A 44 7.34 -22.24 -23.46
CA LEU A 44 6.08 -22.29 -22.72
C LEU A 44 4.87 -22.40 -23.67
N GLU A 45 4.83 -21.59 -24.72
CA GLU A 45 3.79 -21.65 -25.76
C GLU A 45 3.75 -23.02 -26.45
N THR A 46 4.91 -23.56 -26.80
CA THR A 46 5.03 -24.90 -27.39
C THR A 46 4.56 -25.98 -26.43
N LEU A 47 4.96 -25.90 -25.17
CA LEU A 47 4.58 -26.86 -24.12
C LEU A 47 3.04 -26.90 -23.92
N LEU A 48 2.42 -25.73 -23.93
CA LEU A 48 0.99 -25.58 -23.72
C LEU A 48 0.17 -25.78 -25.01
N GLY A 49 0.82 -25.82 -26.19
CA GLY A 49 0.17 -25.89 -27.48
C GLY A 49 -0.66 -24.64 -27.83
N LEU A 50 -0.30 -23.47 -27.27
CA LEU A 50 -1.09 -22.25 -27.34
C LEU A 50 -0.21 -21.03 -27.58
N THR A 51 -0.75 -20.02 -28.29
CA THR A 51 -0.14 -18.70 -28.40
C THR A 51 -0.61 -17.84 -27.24
N LEU A 52 0.31 -17.42 -26.40
CA LEU A 52 0.06 -16.57 -25.23
C LEU A 52 0.25 -15.08 -25.55
N VAL A 53 1.19 -14.79 -26.46
CA VAL A 53 1.66 -13.44 -26.77
C VAL A 53 1.71 -13.24 -28.29
N GLU A 54 0.97 -12.25 -28.78
CA GLU A 54 1.06 -11.77 -30.14
C GLU A 54 2.27 -10.84 -30.27
N ARG A 55 3.18 -11.18 -31.20
CA ARG A 55 4.41 -10.43 -31.43
C ARG A 55 4.26 -9.56 -32.67
N THR A 56 4.07 -8.28 -32.48
CA THR A 56 4.26 -7.31 -33.56
C THR A 56 5.60 -6.58 -33.37
N ARG A 57 6.13 -5.99 -34.43
CA ARG A 57 7.44 -5.29 -34.38
C ARG A 57 7.48 -4.14 -33.36
N ARG A 58 6.34 -3.66 -32.83
CA ARG A 58 6.25 -2.49 -31.93
C ARG A 58 5.50 -2.72 -30.63
N VAL A 59 4.67 -3.76 -30.53
CA VAL A 59 3.78 -3.93 -29.37
C VAL A 59 3.70 -5.40 -28.99
N VAL A 60 3.80 -5.67 -27.69
CA VAL A 60 3.53 -6.97 -27.07
C VAL A 60 2.06 -6.98 -26.63
N ARG A 61 1.26 -7.84 -27.21
CA ARG A 61 -0.14 -8.03 -26.81
C ARG A 61 -0.35 -9.44 -26.30
N PHE A 62 -0.99 -9.56 -25.16
CA PHE A 62 -1.42 -10.85 -24.64
C PHE A 62 -2.74 -11.27 -25.29
N THR A 63 -2.85 -12.54 -25.66
CA THR A 63 -4.15 -13.11 -25.99
C THR A 63 -5.05 -13.16 -24.75
N SER A 64 -6.35 -13.32 -24.90
CA SER A 64 -7.27 -13.48 -23.77
C SER A 64 -6.89 -14.67 -22.91
N LEU A 65 -6.46 -15.77 -23.53
CA LEU A 65 -5.98 -16.96 -22.83
C LEU A 65 -4.60 -16.72 -22.19
N GLY A 66 -3.70 -16.01 -22.88
CA GLY A 66 -2.40 -15.59 -22.34
C GLY A 66 -2.55 -14.76 -21.08
N THR A 67 -3.51 -13.85 -21.04
CA THR A 67 -3.85 -13.06 -19.85
C THR A 67 -4.29 -13.96 -18.69
N ARG A 68 -5.23 -14.88 -18.93
CA ARG A 68 -5.72 -15.83 -17.91
C ARG A 68 -4.63 -16.76 -17.41
N ILE A 69 -3.73 -17.23 -18.28
CA ILE A 69 -2.60 -18.08 -17.88
C ILE A 69 -1.58 -17.27 -17.07
N ALA A 70 -1.31 -16.01 -17.43
CA ALA A 70 -0.46 -15.13 -16.64
C ALA A 70 -1.05 -14.86 -15.25
N ASP A 71 -2.38 -14.70 -15.11
CA ASP A 71 -3.05 -14.59 -13.80
C ASP A 71 -2.89 -15.86 -12.95
N LYS A 72 -2.98 -17.03 -13.57
CA LYS A 72 -2.69 -18.30 -12.89
C LYS A 72 -1.22 -18.44 -12.53
N ALA A 73 -0.31 -18.01 -13.42
CA ALA A 73 1.13 -18.03 -13.15
C ALA A 73 1.50 -17.19 -11.92
N VAL A 74 0.88 -16.02 -11.73
CA VAL A 74 1.06 -15.20 -10.52
C VAL A 74 0.71 -16.02 -9.26
N LYS A 75 -0.40 -16.75 -9.28
CA LYS A 75 -0.81 -17.58 -8.13
C LYS A 75 0.18 -18.71 -7.85
N VAL A 76 0.65 -19.41 -8.88
CA VAL A 76 1.64 -20.50 -8.72
C VAL A 76 2.96 -19.97 -8.17
N LEU A 77 3.43 -18.84 -8.69
CA LEU A 77 4.65 -18.20 -8.19
C LEU A 77 4.51 -17.81 -6.72
N ARG A 78 3.34 -17.30 -6.32
CA ARG A 78 3.03 -16.99 -4.93
C ARG A 78 3.11 -18.23 -4.04
N GLU A 79 2.47 -19.34 -4.43
CA GLU A 79 2.55 -20.61 -3.68
C GLU A 79 4.01 -21.10 -3.51
N THR A 80 4.84 -20.86 -4.53
CA THR A 80 6.28 -21.19 -4.47
C THR A 80 7.02 -20.28 -3.47
N GLU A 81 6.67 -19.00 -3.40
CA GLU A 81 7.23 -18.06 -2.44
C GLU A 81 6.77 -18.40 -1.01
N GLU A 82 5.50 -18.77 -0.82
CA GLU A 82 4.96 -19.24 0.46
C GLU A 82 5.67 -20.49 0.96
N LEU A 83 6.05 -21.39 0.05
CA LEU A 83 6.86 -22.58 0.40
C LEU A 83 8.26 -22.17 0.92
N ALA A 84 8.87 -21.15 0.33
CA ALA A 84 10.13 -20.62 0.82
C ALA A 84 9.98 -19.88 2.16
N ASP A 85 8.84 -19.23 2.37
CA ASP A 85 8.49 -18.55 3.62
C ASP A 85 8.22 -19.54 4.76
N LEU A 86 7.59 -20.69 4.47
CA LEU A 86 7.47 -21.80 5.43
C LEU A 86 8.82 -22.23 6.00
N ALA A 87 9.82 -22.41 5.11
CA ALA A 87 11.17 -22.78 5.55
C ALA A 87 11.84 -21.67 6.41
N ARG A 88 11.47 -20.40 6.20
CA ARG A 88 11.97 -19.27 7.01
C ARG A 88 11.22 -19.16 8.36
N ALA A 89 9.93 -19.52 8.39
CA ALA A 89 9.09 -19.45 9.59
C ALA A 89 9.51 -20.46 10.68
N GLU A 90 10.21 -21.54 10.35
CA GLU A 90 10.80 -22.47 11.32
C GLU A 90 11.95 -21.83 12.14
N GLY A 91 12.41 -20.63 11.75
CA GLY A 91 13.41 -19.86 12.49
C GLY A 91 12.81 -19.07 13.68
N LYS A 92 13.68 -18.34 14.38
CA LYS A 92 13.21 -17.38 15.39
C LYS A 92 12.44 -16.25 14.70
N PRO A 93 11.24 -15.87 15.20
CA PRO A 93 10.44 -14.81 14.61
C PRO A 93 11.22 -13.49 14.58
N LEU A 94 10.91 -12.63 13.62
CA LEU A 94 11.55 -11.34 13.40
C LEU A 94 13.08 -11.43 13.28
N THR A 95 13.56 -12.50 12.63
CA THR A 95 14.94 -12.66 12.19
C THR A 95 14.98 -12.86 10.67
N GLY A 96 15.98 -12.25 9.98
CA GLY A 96 16.06 -12.30 8.52
C GLY A 96 15.30 -11.17 7.83
N GLU A 97 14.85 -11.37 6.61
CA GLU A 97 14.28 -10.32 5.76
C GLU A 97 12.77 -10.19 5.96
N LEU A 98 12.31 -8.93 6.07
CA LEU A 98 10.92 -8.55 6.11
C LEU A 98 10.70 -7.34 5.19
N ARG A 99 9.81 -7.47 4.21
CA ARG A 99 9.44 -6.41 3.27
C ARG A 99 8.10 -5.81 3.70
N MET A 100 8.14 -4.61 4.26
CA MET A 100 6.96 -3.93 4.77
C MET A 100 6.60 -2.73 3.91
N GLY A 101 5.36 -2.71 3.41
CA GLY A 101 4.75 -1.54 2.81
C GLY A 101 4.19 -0.62 3.89
N VAL A 102 4.31 0.68 3.69
CA VAL A 102 3.70 1.69 4.58
C VAL A 102 3.08 2.77 3.71
N ILE A 103 1.86 3.17 4.00
CA ILE A 103 1.20 4.21 3.22
C ILE A 103 1.75 5.62 3.55
N PRO A 104 1.74 6.57 2.57
CA PRO A 104 2.34 7.91 2.72
C PRO A 104 1.73 8.75 3.83
N THR A 105 0.49 8.45 4.25
CA THR A 105 -0.17 9.15 5.35
C THR A 105 0.15 8.56 6.73
N ILE A 106 1.04 7.57 6.80
CA ILE A 106 1.55 6.94 8.03
C ILE A 106 3.08 7.02 8.08
N ALA A 107 3.76 6.67 6.98
CA ALA A 107 5.20 6.49 6.93
C ALA A 107 6.00 7.65 7.54
N PRO A 108 5.83 8.93 7.10
CA PRO A 108 6.63 10.05 7.61
C PRO A 108 6.41 10.34 9.09
N PHE A 109 5.26 9.96 9.63
CA PHE A 109 4.83 10.32 10.97
C PHE A 109 5.12 9.24 12.01
N LEU A 110 5.06 7.97 11.63
CA LEU A 110 5.24 6.84 12.53
C LEU A 110 6.66 6.25 12.46
N LEU A 111 7.26 6.14 11.27
CA LEU A 111 8.55 5.47 11.10
C LEU A 111 9.70 6.11 11.90
N PRO A 112 9.80 7.45 12.07
CA PRO A 112 10.88 8.05 12.84
C PRO A 112 10.97 7.56 14.28
N THR A 113 9.84 7.32 14.94
CA THR A 113 9.78 6.81 16.30
C THR A 113 9.86 5.28 16.35
N LEU A 114 9.33 4.60 15.34
CA LEU A 114 9.23 3.16 15.24
C LEU A 114 10.57 2.47 14.95
N LEU A 115 11.32 2.97 13.96
CA LEU A 115 12.53 2.30 13.46
C LEU A 115 13.63 2.13 14.52
N PRO A 116 13.95 3.14 15.36
CA PRO A 116 14.94 2.96 16.42
C PRO A 116 14.56 1.85 17.41
N ARG A 117 13.28 1.76 17.76
CA ARG A 117 12.77 0.75 18.70
C ARG A 117 12.78 -0.66 18.11
N LEU A 118 12.34 -0.80 16.83
CA LEU A 118 12.44 -2.09 16.12
C LEU A 118 13.88 -2.59 16.05
N ARG A 119 14.84 -1.71 15.74
CA ARG A 119 16.26 -2.08 15.72
C ARG A 119 16.80 -2.52 17.08
N ALA A 120 16.37 -1.86 18.14
CA ALA A 120 16.77 -2.21 19.50
C ALA A 120 16.19 -3.56 19.94
N GLN A 121 14.91 -3.81 19.67
CA GLN A 121 14.20 -5.02 20.08
C GLN A 121 14.53 -6.23 19.18
N TRP A 122 14.68 -5.99 17.86
CA TRP A 122 14.87 -7.03 16.85
C TRP A 122 16.14 -6.79 16.03
N PRO A 123 17.35 -6.87 16.61
CA PRO A 123 18.60 -6.48 15.93
C PRO A 123 18.97 -7.38 14.73
N LYS A 124 18.35 -8.55 14.61
CA LYS A 124 18.57 -9.48 13.49
C LYS A 124 17.54 -9.31 12.37
N LEU A 125 16.54 -8.45 12.56
CA LEU A 125 15.55 -8.15 11.54
C LEU A 125 16.16 -7.24 10.47
N LYS A 126 16.12 -7.69 9.22
CA LYS A 126 16.48 -6.90 8.03
C LYS A 126 15.21 -6.35 7.40
N LEU A 127 14.81 -5.15 7.82
CA LEU A 127 13.58 -4.52 7.38
C LEU A 127 13.81 -3.74 6.07
N TYR A 128 13.07 -4.12 5.02
CA TYR A 128 12.96 -3.40 3.75
C TYR A 128 11.63 -2.65 3.73
N LEU A 129 11.71 -1.33 3.72
CA LEU A 129 10.54 -0.45 3.71
C LEU A 129 10.25 0.07 2.31
N ARG A 130 8.96 0.11 1.97
CA ARG A 130 8.46 0.77 0.77
C ARG A 130 7.29 1.67 1.14
N GLU A 131 7.39 2.93 0.76
CA GLU A 131 6.27 3.86 0.83
C GLU A 131 5.51 3.81 -0.49
N GLU A 132 4.26 3.40 -0.44
CA GLU A 132 3.39 3.26 -1.61
C GLU A 132 1.94 3.60 -1.24
N THR A 133 1.15 4.08 -2.21
CA THR A 133 -0.29 4.29 -1.99
C THR A 133 -0.97 2.99 -1.52
N SER A 134 -2.12 3.10 -0.86
CA SER A 134 -2.84 1.93 -0.35
C SER A 134 -3.12 0.90 -1.45
N SER A 135 -3.50 1.37 -2.63
CA SER A 135 -3.76 0.52 -3.80
C SER A 135 -2.49 -0.23 -4.24
N ALA A 136 -1.38 0.48 -4.44
CA ALA A 136 -0.12 -0.12 -4.88
C ALA A 136 0.46 -1.07 -3.84
N ALA A 137 0.39 -0.71 -2.54
CA ALA A 137 0.86 -1.54 -1.44
C ALA A 137 0.06 -2.84 -1.35
N CYS A 138 -1.28 -2.78 -1.46
CA CYS A 138 -2.13 -3.96 -1.47
C CYS A 138 -1.87 -4.86 -2.69
N GLU A 139 -1.67 -4.27 -3.87
CA GLU A 139 -1.29 -5.04 -5.06
C GLU A 139 0.07 -5.71 -4.88
N ALA A 140 1.05 -5.02 -4.34
CA ALA A 140 2.39 -5.56 -4.06
C ALA A 140 2.31 -6.68 -3.00
N LEU A 141 1.46 -6.55 -1.97
CA LEU A 141 1.19 -7.58 -0.98
C LEU A 141 0.59 -8.84 -1.63
N GLN A 142 -0.44 -8.68 -2.46
CA GLN A 142 -1.08 -9.80 -3.15
C GLN A 142 -0.14 -10.51 -4.14
N ARG A 143 0.84 -9.80 -4.69
CA ARG A 143 1.87 -10.34 -5.59
C ARG A 143 3.11 -10.91 -4.87
N GLY A 144 3.13 -10.93 -3.54
CA GLY A 144 4.28 -11.41 -2.75
C GLY A 144 5.51 -10.50 -2.75
N LYS A 145 5.42 -9.29 -3.33
CA LYS A 145 6.52 -8.31 -3.29
C LYS A 145 6.68 -7.65 -1.92
N LEU A 146 5.61 -7.66 -1.12
CA LEU A 146 5.59 -7.26 0.29
C LEU A 146 5.12 -8.45 1.14
N ASP A 147 5.63 -8.53 2.35
CA ASP A 147 5.24 -9.54 3.33
C ASP A 147 4.06 -9.05 4.17
N CYS A 148 4.07 -7.76 4.53
CA CYS A 148 2.99 -7.09 5.25
C CYS A 148 2.87 -5.62 4.82
N VAL A 149 1.74 -4.99 5.16
CA VAL A 149 1.47 -3.57 4.87
C VAL A 149 0.88 -2.90 6.11
N LEU A 150 1.43 -1.74 6.45
CA LEU A 150 0.89 -0.83 7.45
C LEU A 150 0.00 0.21 6.76
N LEU A 151 -1.31 0.13 7.02
CA LEU A 151 -2.31 0.95 6.34
C LEU A 151 -3.49 1.27 7.27
N ALA A 152 -4.42 2.09 6.78
CA ALA A 152 -5.66 2.34 7.49
C ALA A 152 -6.80 1.44 6.93
N MET A 153 -7.57 0.85 7.83
CA MET A 153 -8.69 -0.04 7.53
C MET A 153 -10.04 0.63 7.87
N PRO A 154 -11.13 0.25 7.19
CA PRO A 154 -11.24 -0.77 6.14
C PRO A 154 -10.66 -0.29 4.80
N TYR A 155 -10.03 -1.19 4.07
CA TYR A 155 -9.56 -0.97 2.69
C TYR A 155 -9.63 -2.27 1.89
N ALA A 156 -9.99 -2.20 0.61
CA ALA A 156 -10.11 -3.37 -0.27
C ALA A 156 -8.71 -3.89 -0.68
N CYS A 157 -8.09 -4.69 0.19
CA CYS A 157 -6.73 -5.21 0.03
C CYS A 157 -6.69 -6.69 -0.43
N GLY A 158 -7.79 -7.24 -0.92
CA GLY A 158 -7.91 -8.67 -1.25
C GLY A 158 -8.07 -9.55 -0.02
N GLU A 159 -7.64 -10.81 -0.12
CA GLU A 159 -7.71 -11.76 1.00
C GLU A 159 -6.55 -11.54 1.96
N VAL A 160 -6.80 -10.75 2.99
CA VAL A 160 -5.82 -10.43 4.03
C VAL A 160 -6.39 -10.72 5.42
N ASP A 161 -5.50 -11.06 6.33
CA ASP A 161 -5.71 -10.95 7.77
C ASP A 161 -5.02 -9.69 8.26
N SER A 162 -5.48 -9.14 9.36
CA SER A 162 -4.93 -7.91 9.91
C SER A 162 -4.97 -7.88 11.43
N ALA A 163 -4.03 -7.18 12.02
CA ALA A 163 -4.03 -6.83 13.43
C ALA A 163 -4.19 -5.32 13.59
N ASP A 164 -5.24 -4.92 14.30
CA ASP A 164 -5.48 -3.51 14.63
C ASP A 164 -4.41 -3.01 15.60
N LEU A 165 -3.90 -1.82 15.35
CA LEU A 165 -2.89 -1.18 16.18
C LEU A 165 -3.53 -0.11 17.08
N PHE A 166 -4.10 0.93 16.47
CA PHE A 166 -4.76 2.02 17.18
C PHE A 166 -5.72 2.78 16.25
N ASN A 167 -6.59 3.58 16.87
CA ASN A 167 -7.43 4.54 16.17
C ASN A 167 -6.69 5.88 16.08
N ASP A 168 -6.67 6.46 14.89
CA ASP A 168 -6.05 7.75 14.60
C ASP A 168 -7.15 8.75 14.22
N PRO A 169 -7.48 9.71 15.08
CA PRO A 169 -8.51 10.69 14.83
C PRO A 169 -8.25 11.51 13.55
N LEU A 170 -9.31 11.87 12.85
CA LEU A 170 -9.26 12.77 11.72
C LEU A 170 -9.75 14.16 12.15
N LEU A 171 -8.93 15.16 11.85
CA LEU A 171 -9.24 16.57 12.06
C LEU A 171 -9.41 17.24 10.71
N ILE A 172 -10.03 18.40 10.71
CA ILE A 172 -10.11 19.29 9.55
C ILE A 172 -9.16 20.47 9.75
N ALA A 173 -8.32 20.75 8.77
CA ALA A 173 -7.34 21.82 8.75
C ALA A 173 -7.84 22.99 7.89
N PHE A 174 -7.74 24.20 8.42
CA PHE A 174 -8.16 25.46 7.80
C PHE A 174 -7.01 26.45 7.78
N PRO A 175 -7.01 27.43 6.85
CA PRO A 175 -6.23 28.65 7.04
C PRO A 175 -6.61 29.28 8.40
N GLU A 176 -5.65 29.77 9.17
CA GLU A 176 -5.91 30.31 10.51
C GLU A 176 -6.98 31.41 10.50
N SER A 177 -6.98 32.24 9.46
CA SER A 177 -7.96 33.34 9.28
C SER A 177 -9.40 32.86 9.01
N GLU A 178 -9.58 31.61 8.61
CA GLU A 178 -10.87 31.04 8.22
C GLU A 178 -11.33 29.93 9.18
N ALA A 179 -10.53 29.62 10.21
CA ALA A 179 -10.84 28.56 11.15
C ALA A 179 -12.11 28.91 11.94
N PRO A 180 -13.12 28.01 11.98
CA PRO A 180 -14.33 28.23 12.76
C PRO A 180 -14.01 28.46 14.23
N ALA A 181 -14.71 29.42 14.86
CA ALA A 181 -14.63 29.67 16.30
C ALA A 181 -15.26 28.50 17.09
N ASP A 182 -16.34 27.94 16.56
CA ASP A 182 -17.03 26.80 17.17
C ASP A 182 -16.30 25.49 16.83
N HIS A 183 -16.08 24.68 17.85
CA HIS A 183 -15.54 23.33 17.70
C HIS A 183 -16.14 22.42 18.79
N PRO A 184 -16.37 21.15 18.47
CA PRO A 184 -16.01 20.43 17.25
C PRO A 184 -16.82 20.86 16.02
N VAL A 185 -16.17 20.81 14.84
CA VAL A 185 -16.76 21.22 13.57
C VAL A 185 -17.74 20.19 13.06
N ASN A 186 -18.92 20.63 12.63
CA ASN A 186 -19.85 19.74 11.96
C ASN A 186 -19.41 19.53 10.50
N ALA A 187 -19.10 18.29 10.12
CA ALA A 187 -18.69 17.96 8.76
C ALA A 187 -19.72 18.32 7.68
N ALA A 188 -21.03 18.42 8.05
CA ALA A 188 -22.09 18.82 7.13
C ALA A 188 -22.03 20.30 6.72
N THR A 189 -21.32 21.13 7.47
CA THR A 189 -21.16 22.58 7.19
C THR A 189 -19.89 22.90 6.39
N LEU A 190 -19.07 21.91 6.07
CA LEU A 190 -17.86 22.10 5.27
C LEU A 190 -18.21 22.47 3.83
N ASP A 191 -17.50 23.44 3.29
CA ASP A 191 -17.61 23.85 1.89
C ASP A 191 -16.95 22.80 0.99
N GLU A 192 -17.77 22.13 0.19
CA GLU A 192 -17.34 21.03 -0.68
C GLU A 192 -16.42 21.51 -1.80
N ASP A 193 -16.69 22.71 -2.34
CA ASP A 193 -15.94 23.29 -3.45
C ASP A 193 -14.53 23.71 -3.01
N ARG A 194 -14.28 23.81 -1.71
CA ARG A 194 -13.00 24.14 -1.12
C ARG A 194 -12.31 22.97 -0.44
N LEU A 195 -12.86 21.76 -0.58
CA LEU A 195 -12.31 20.58 0.05
C LEU A 195 -11.15 20.00 -0.80
N LEU A 196 -9.95 20.05 -0.25
CA LEU A 196 -8.74 19.48 -0.84
C LEU A 196 -8.59 18.03 -0.38
N LEU A 197 -8.42 17.11 -1.32
CA LEU A 197 -8.31 15.67 -1.05
C LEU A 197 -7.05 15.09 -1.68
N LEU A 198 -6.62 13.94 -1.18
CA LEU A 198 -5.59 13.13 -1.86
C LEU A 198 -6.17 12.48 -3.12
N GLU A 199 -5.29 12.24 -4.08
CA GLU A 199 -5.60 11.51 -5.30
C GLU A 199 -6.14 10.10 -5.01
N ASP A 200 -6.76 9.49 -6.03
CA ASP A 200 -7.26 8.13 -5.95
C ASP A 200 -6.12 7.13 -5.64
N GLY A 201 -6.47 6.08 -4.89
CA GLY A 201 -5.51 5.09 -4.40
C GLY A 201 -4.99 5.33 -2.98
N HIS A 202 -5.32 6.48 -2.38
CA HIS A 202 -5.06 6.77 -0.98
C HIS A 202 -6.32 6.50 -0.13
N CYS A 203 -6.21 5.62 0.86
CA CYS A 203 -7.35 5.28 1.74
C CYS A 203 -7.82 6.47 2.60
N LEU A 204 -6.99 7.48 2.83
CA LEU A 204 -7.36 8.66 3.64
C LEU A 204 -8.53 9.42 3.03
N LYS A 205 -8.60 9.53 1.68
CA LYS A 205 -9.73 10.14 0.98
C LYS A 205 -11.05 9.46 1.36
N ASP A 206 -11.10 8.14 1.23
CA ASP A 206 -12.32 7.36 1.49
C ASP A 206 -12.71 7.42 2.98
N HIS A 207 -11.74 7.33 3.89
CA HIS A 207 -11.98 7.44 5.33
C HIS A 207 -12.49 8.82 5.72
N ALA A 208 -11.91 9.89 5.16
CA ALA A 208 -12.33 11.26 5.41
C ALA A 208 -13.78 11.50 4.94
N LEU A 209 -14.10 11.06 3.72
CA LEU A 209 -15.45 11.17 3.16
C LEU A 209 -16.48 10.34 3.93
N SER A 210 -16.09 9.15 4.40
CA SER A 210 -16.93 8.30 5.24
C SER A 210 -17.19 8.95 6.61
N ALA A 211 -16.16 9.53 7.23
CA ALA A 211 -16.27 10.24 8.50
C ALA A 211 -17.23 11.45 8.43
N CYS A 212 -17.35 12.05 7.25
CA CYS A 212 -18.30 13.14 6.96
C CYS A 212 -19.67 12.65 6.52
N ASN A 213 -19.90 11.33 6.47
CA ASN A 213 -21.12 10.73 5.92
C ASN A 213 -21.44 11.15 4.47
N ARG A 214 -20.37 11.36 3.67
CA ARG A 214 -20.44 11.82 2.26
C ARG A 214 -19.58 10.94 1.33
N PRO A 215 -19.84 9.63 1.25
CA PRO A 215 -19.00 8.69 0.49
C PRO A 215 -19.02 8.93 -1.04
N GLY A 216 -19.97 9.70 -1.53
CA GLY A 216 -20.13 10.00 -2.97
C GLY A 216 -19.53 11.33 -3.41
N LEU A 217 -18.95 12.11 -2.51
CA LEU A 217 -18.35 13.40 -2.84
C LEU A 217 -17.14 13.21 -3.75
N ARG A 218 -17.16 13.87 -4.88
CA ARG A 218 -16.02 13.95 -5.81
C ARG A 218 -15.42 15.34 -5.69
N ALA A 219 -14.21 15.45 -5.14
CA ALA A 219 -13.45 16.68 -5.26
C ALA A 219 -13.19 16.98 -6.74
N ASP A 220 -13.23 18.23 -7.12
CA ASP A 220 -12.76 18.65 -8.45
C ASP A 220 -11.32 18.18 -8.64
N ALA A 221 -11.00 17.67 -9.85
CA ALA A 221 -9.66 17.20 -10.17
C ALA A 221 -8.56 18.26 -9.95
N ALA A 222 -8.92 19.55 -10.03
CA ALA A 222 -8.03 20.66 -9.75
C ALA A 222 -7.68 20.83 -8.25
N MET A 223 -8.43 20.17 -7.36
CA MET A 223 -8.28 20.26 -5.90
C MET A 223 -7.66 19.01 -5.29
N LEU A 224 -6.96 18.21 -6.08
CA LEU A 224 -6.27 17.00 -5.64
C LEU A 224 -4.79 17.26 -5.35
N GLY A 225 -4.27 16.65 -4.30
CA GLY A 225 -2.86 16.64 -3.96
C GLY A 225 -2.27 15.24 -3.91
N THR A 226 -0.98 15.14 -4.21
CA THR A 226 -0.26 13.85 -4.21
C THR A 226 0.26 13.45 -2.83
N SER A 227 0.34 14.38 -1.89
CA SER A 227 0.80 14.11 -0.52
C SER A 227 0.08 14.99 0.51
N LEU A 228 0.05 14.53 1.75
CA LEU A 228 -0.56 15.28 2.85
C LEU A 228 0.19 16.59 3.12
N HIS A 229 1.52 16.61 2.99
CA HIS A 229 2.31 17.84 3.11
C HIS A 229 1.93 18.88 2.05
N THR A 230 1.73 18.46 0.80
CA THR A 230 1.27 19.34 -0.27
C THR A 230 -0.11 19.92 0.04
N LEU A 231 -1.05 19.09 0.54
CA LEU A 231 -2.38 19.57 0.92
C LEU A 231 -2.30 20.63 2.04
N VAL A 232 -1.46 20.41 3.06
CA VAL A 232 -1.26 21.40 4.14
C VAL A 232 -0.70 22.71 3.59
N GLN A 233 0.25 22.66 2.64
CA GLN A 233 0.75 23.89 1.97
C GLN A 233 -0.32 24.58 1.13
N MET A 234 -1.21 23.84 0.47
CA MET A 234 -2.35 24.42 -0.25
C MET A 234 -3.31 25.12 0.73
N VAL A 235 -3.59 24.53 1.89
CA VAL A 235 -4.38 25.17 2.95
C VAL A 235 -3.70 26.44 3.46
N ASP A 236 -2.40 26.39 3.74
CA ASP A 236 -1.63 27.58 4.21
C ASP A 236 -1.70 28.76 3.22
N ASN A 237 -1.83 28.46 1.93
CA ASN A 237 -2.01 29.46 0.87
C ASN A 237 -3.48 29.82 0.56
N GLY A 238 -4.43 29.42 1.41
CA GLY A 238 -5.84 29.80 1.31
C GLY A 238 -6.63 29.11 0.21
N LEU A 239 -6.10 28.02 -0.39
CA LEU A 239 -6.77 27.32 -1.49
C LEU A 239 -7.97 26.48 -1.02
N GLY A 240 -8.08 26.19 0.28
CA GLY A 240 -9.20 25.42 0.82
C GLY A 240 -8.93 24.84 2.19
N GLN A 241 -9.53 23.70 2.45
CA GLN A 241 -9.48 22.97 3.73
C GLN A 241 -9.22 21.49 3.46
N THR A 242 -8.58 20.76 4.37
CA THR A 242 -8.27 19.35 4.18
C THR A 242 -8.35 18.55 5.47
N PHE A 243 -8.52 17.23 5.34
CA PHE A 243 -8.45 16.33 6.48
C PHE A 243 -7.00 15.98 6.82
N VAL A 244 -6.68 16.09 8.11
CA VAL A 244 -5.35 15.76 8.62
C VAL A 244 -5.49 14.75 9.77
N PRO A 245 -4.76 13.63 9.73
CA PRO A 245 -4.74 12.67 10.83
C PRO A 245 -4.04 13.26 12.06
N GLN A 246 -4.51 12.88 13.26
CA GLN A 246 -3.91 13.34 14.52
C GLN A 246 -2.41 13.01 14.59
N MET A 247 -2.02 11.79 14.19
CA MET A 247 -0.60 11.40 14.18
C MET A 247 0.29 12.33 13.33
N ALA A 248 -0.25 12.91 12.27
CA ALA A 248 0.50 13.83 11.44
C ALA A 248 0.67 15.20 12.14
N ILE A 249 -0.34 15.62 12.89
CA ILE A 249 -0.30 16.85 13.71
C ILE A 249 0.71 16.68 14.84
N ASP A 250 0.68 15.55 15.54
CA ASP A 250 1.60 15.23 16.64
C ASP A 250 3.06 15.17 16.15
N ALA A 251 3.26 14.71 14.90
CA ALA A 251 4.56 14.73 14.24
C ALA A 251 4.96 16.10 13.68
N GLY A 252 4.13 17.13 13.88
CA GLY A 252 4.46 18.52 13.54
C GLY A 252 4.22 18.91 12.08
N ILE A 253 3.32 18.26 11.34
CA ILE A 253 3.04 18.59 9.93
C ILE A 253 2.58 20.04 9.73
N LEU A 254 2.02 20.66 10.77
CA LEU A 254 1.55 22.05 10.73
C LEU A 254 2.64 23.06 11.15
N ASN A 255 3.81 22.60 11.59
CA ASN A 255 4.87 23.49 12.05
C ASN A 255 5.34 24.42 10.94
N GLY A 256 5.43 25.72 11.25
CA GLY A 256 5.85 26.74 10.29
C GLY A 256 4.78 27.15 9.27
N THR A 257 3.55 26.74 9.46
CA THR A 257 2.39 27.15 8.65
C THR A 257 1.41 28.00 9.47
N ARG A 258 0.50 28.71 8.80
CA ARG A 258 -0.65 29.42 9.38
C ARG A 258 -1.92 28.59 9.20
N VAL A 259 -1.82 27.30 9.54
CA VAL A 259 -2.91 26.33 9.45
C VAL A 259 -3.35 25.93 10.84
N THR A 260 -4.65 25.92 11.08
CA THR A 260 -5.27 25.49 12.33
C THR A 260 -6.10 24.27 12.09
N ALA A 261 -5.91 23.22 12.90
CA ALA A 261 -6.72 22.02 12.89
C ALA A 261 -7.85 22.08 13.93
N ARG A 262 -9.02 21.51 13.59
CA ARG A 262 -10.19 21.41 14.46
C ARG A 262 -10.72 19.98 14.45
N SER A 263 -11.15 19.49 15.61
CA SER A 263 -11.80 18.19 15.72
C SER A 263 -13.16 18.20 15.02
N LEU A 264 -13.59 17.05 14.52
CA LEU A 264 -14.90 16.84 13.93
C LEU A 264 -15.91 16.43 15.01
N ALA A 265 -17.16 16.84 14.85
CA ALA A 265 -18.27 16.51 15.77
C ALA A 265 -18.65 15.02 15.71
N SER A 266 -18.27 14.30 14.66
CA SER A 266 -18.55 12.88 14.51
C SER A 266 -17.66 12.05 15.44
N LYS A 267 -18.25 11.13 16.20
CA LYS A 267 -17.52 10.15 17.03
C LYS A 267 -16.76 9.11 16.18
N ASP A 268 -17.16 8.95 14.93
CA ASP A 268 -16.57 8.00 13.99
C ASP A 268 -15.51 8.66 13.09
N ALA A 269 -15.12 9.91 13.40
CA ALA A 269 -14.10 10.63 12.65
C ALA A 269 -12.69 10.15 13.02
N PHE A 270 -12.39 8.90 12.77
CA PHE A 270 -11.08 8.29 12.93
C PHE A 270 -10.83 7.26 11.84
N ARG A 271 -9.58 6.94 11.64
CA ARG A 271 -9.14 5.79 10.84
C ARG A 271 -8.47 4.74 11.73
N ARG A 272 -8.73 3.49 11.48
CA ARG A 272 -8.15 2.38 12.22
C ARG A 272 -6.83 1.96 11.56
N ILE A 273 -5.72 2.21 12.21
CA ILE A 273 -4.40 1.80 11.70
C ILE A 273 -4.20 0.32 12.02
N ALA A 274 -3.78 -0.44 11.00
CA ALA A 274 -3.59 -1.88 11.11
C ALA A 274 -2.36 -2.35 10.33
N LEU A 275 -1.77 -3.44 10.80
CA LEU A 275 -0.83 -4.24 10.03
C LEU A 275 -1.60 -5.35 9.34
N ALA A 276 -1.52 -5.43 8.01
CA ALA A 276 -2.18 -6.45 7.20
C ALA A 276 -1.17 -7.35 6.49
N TRP A 277 -1.51 -8.62 6.33
CA TRP A 277 -0.73 -9.61 5.62
C TRP A 277 -1.63 -10.57 4.86
N ARG A 278 -1.08 -11.36 3.93
CA ARG A 278 -1.86 -12.36 3.20
C ARG A 278 -2.38 -13.43 4.15
N ARG A 279 -3.67 -13.80 4.03
CA ARG A 279 -4.30 -14.86 4.83
C ARG A 279 -3.58 -16.20 4.70
N SER A 280 -2.99 -16.48 3.54
CA SER A 280 -2.24 -17.72 3.29
C SER A 280 -0.80 -17.68 3.83
N SER A 281 -0.37 -16.58 4.46
CA SER A 281 1.02 -16.47 4.90
C SER A 281 1.31 -17.40 6.08
N PRO A 282 2.35 -18.24 6.01
CA PRO A 282 2.76 -19.08 7.13
C PRO A 282 3.45 -18.28 8.26
N ARG A 283 3.68 -16.97 8.08
CA ARG A 283 4.36 -16.06 9.02
C ARG A 283 3.37 -15.29 9.90
N GLU A 284 2.14 -15.77 10.09
CA GLU A 284 1.11 -15.08 10.86
C GLU A 284 1.58 -14.74 12.30
N GLU A 285 2.17 -15.71 13.01
CA GLU A 285 2.67 -15.49 14.37
C GLU A 285 3.70 -14.36 14.43
N GLU A 286 4.57 -14.28 13.43
CA GLU A 286 5.58 -13.22 13.31
C GLU A 286 4.93 -11.85 13.07
N PHE A 287 3.89 -11.76 12.25
CA PHE A 287 3.16 -10.51 12.02
C PHE A 287 2.34 -10.10 13.25
N GLN A 288 1.78 -11.04 13.98
CA GLN A 288 1.10 -10.75 15.25
C GLN A 288 2.08 -10.18 16.29
N LEU A 289 3.28 -10.77 16.39
CA LEU A 289 4.34 -10.26 17.26
C LEU A 289 4.82 -8.87 16.85
N LEU A 290 5.00 -8.63 15.55
CA LEU A 290 5.31 -7.30 15.01
C LEU A 290 4.20 -6.31 15.34
N ALA A 291 2.94 -6.68 15.13
CA ALA A 291 1.78 -5.84 15.44
C ALA A 291 1.71 -5.50 16.94
N ALA A 292 2.00 -6.44 17.82
CA ALA A 292 2.08 -6.19 19.25
C ALA A 292 3.16 -5.14 19.56
N THR A 293 4.36 -5.30 18.99
CA THR A 293 5.45 -4.33 19.13
C THR A 293 5.05 -2.94 18.63
N LEU A 294 4.35 -2.84 17.48
CA LEU A 294 3.86 -1.57 16.92
C LEU A 294 2.80 -0.91 17.81
N ARG A 295 1.91 -1.72 18.39
CA ARG A 295 0.81 -1.25 19.26
C ARG A 295 1.32 -0.66 20.57
N ASP A 296 2.30 -1.30 21.20
CA ASP A 296 2.89 -0.82 22.46
C ASP A 296 3.56 0.54 22.26
N GLN A 297 4.16 0.75 21.10
CA GLN A 297 4.81 2.02 20.77
C GLN A 297 3.86 3.17 20.49
N ALA A 298 2.71 2.88 19.90
CA ALA A 298 1.68 3.90 19.67
C ALA A 298 1.07 4.40 20.99
N ARG A 299 1.05 3.55 22.04
CA ARG A 299 0.58 3.93 23.39
C ARG A 299 1.57 4.80 24.14
N ASP A 300 2.87 4.60 23.92
CA ASP A 300 3.93 5.38 24.58
C ASP A 300 4.13 6.77 23.95
N ALA A 301 3.55 7.01 22.76
CA ALA A 301 3.64 8.26 22.01
C ALA A 301 2.39 9.15 22.17
N ALA A 302 1.30 8.64 22.75
CA ALA A 302 0.04 9.34 23.04
C ALA A 302 0.04 9.87 24.49
#